data_afbc663c2c284d10f177ca5260e24cc6
#
_entry.id   afbc663c2c284d10f177ca5260e24cc6
#
_cell.length_a   1.000
_cell.length_b   1.000
_cell.length_c   1.000
_cell.angle_alpha   90.00
_cell.angle_beta   90.00
_cell.angle_gamma   90.00
#
_symmetry.space_group_name_H-M   'P 1'
#
loop_
_entity.id
_entity.type
_entity.pdbx_description
1 polymer ?
#
loop_
_entity_poly.entity_id
_entity_poly.type
_entity_poly.pdbx_seq_one_letter_code
_entity_poly.pdbx_strand_id
1 'polypeptide(L)'
;MTIAPYTLSMISIDYCKTLARYNRWQNQSLYAAAATLPDGTRKRNMGAYFKSIHGTLNHIMVADRLWLDRLEGHPSTITALNEELYNDFDELTRHRVGADDRLDRWIATLDEASLAEPLTYRRMSGGGEAMTLPLSLVLMHIFNHQTHHRGQAGTLLMQCGVDVGVTDLPMLPVTFLSPVFGK
;
A
#
# COMPACT_ATOMS: atom_id res chain seq x y z
N MET A 1 -10.91 -19.07 14.13
CA MET A 1 -9.65 -19.84 14.04
C MET A 1 -8.62 -19.10 14.89
N THR A 2 -8.31 -19.62 16.06
CA THR A 2 -7.35 -19.00 16.98
C THR A 2 -5.95 -19.44 16.53
N ILE A 3 -5.17 -18.53 16.00
CA ILE A 3 -3.76 -18.78 15.66
C ILE A 3 -2.99 -18.78 16.99
N ALA A 4 -2.11 -19.78 17.20
CA ALA A 4 -1.26 -19.87 18.37
C ALA A 4 -0.48 -18.56 18.61
N PRO A 5 -0.17 -18.18 19.86
CA PRO A 5 0.52 -16.94 20.13
C PRO A 5 1.90 -16.95 19.45
N TYR A 6 2.10 -16.08 18.49
CA TYR A 6 3.43 -15.79 17.96
C TYR A 6 4.20 -15.03 19.06
N THR A 7 5.18 -15.68 19.65
CA THR A 7 5.98 -15.13 20.75
C THR A 7 7.13 -14.23 20.27
N LEU A 8 7.38 -14.18 18.95
CA LEU A 8 8.43 -13.35 18.35
C LEU A 8 7.85 -12.59 17.16
N SER A 9 8.25 -11.34 16.99
CA SER A 9 7.96 -10.57 15.78
C SER A 9 8.69 -11.19 14.59
N MET A 10 7.98 -11.37 13.47
CA MET A 10 8.55 -11.90 12.22
C MET A 10 9.36 -10.85 11.45
N ILE A 11 9.25 -9.57 11.81
CA ILE A 11 9.89 -8.42 11.17
C ILE A 11 10.34 -7.44 12.25
N SER A 12 11.18 -6.47 11.88
CA SER A 12 11.66 -5.38 12.75
C SER A 12 11.03 -4.04 12.37
N ILE A 13 11.14 -3.05 13.25
CA ILE A 13 10.76 -1.66 12.94
C ILE A 13 11.57 -1.10 11.75
N ASP A 14 12.85 -1.44 11.67
CA ASP A 14 13.70 -1.01 10.55
C ASP A 14 13.25 -1.63 9.22
N TYR A 15 12.79 -2.88 9.23
CA TYR A 15 12.13 -3.47 8.05
C TYR A 15 10.89 -2.66 7.67
N CYS A 16 10.01 -2.35 8.61
CA CYS A 16 8.78 -1.58 8.35
C CYS A 16 9.09 -0.19 7.77
N LYS A 17 10.06 0.53 8.35
CA LYS A 17 10.50 1.84 7.86
C LYS A 17 11.09 1.75 6.45
N THR A 18 11.89 0.72 6.18
CA THR A 18 12.50 0.51 4.87
C THR A 18 11.42 0.24 3.81
N LEU A 19 10.47 -0.65 4.11
CA LEU A 19 9.38 -0.99 3.17
C LEU A 19 8.40 0.18 2.95
N ALA A 20 8.12 1.02 3.97
CA ALA A 20 7.31 2.21 3.80
C ALA A 20 7.98 3.22 2.83
N ARG A 21 9.28 3.45 2.99
CA ARG A 21 10.07 4.30 2.09
C ARG A 21 10.15 3.74 0.67
N TYR A 22 10.34 2.43 0.53
CA TYR A 22 10.29 1.73 -0.74
C TYR A 22 8.91 1.90 -1.39
N ASN A 23 7.82 1.71 -0.66
CA ASN A 23 6.47 1.93 -1.15
C ASN A 23 6.26 3.36 -1.66
N ARG A 24 6.67 4.36 -0.89
CA ARG A 24 6.61 5.77 -1.28
C ARG A 24 7.36 6.01 -2.59
N TRP A 25 8.60 5.55 -2.69
CA TRP A 25 9.40 5.69 -3.91
C TRP A 25 8.71 5.05 -5.11
N GLN A 26 8.27 3.80 -4.97
CA GLN A 26 7.62 3.07 -6.05
C GLN A 26 6.25 3.66 -6.42
N ASN A 27 5.49 4.18 -5.46
CA ASN A 27 4.26 4.90 -5.74
C ASN A 27 4.53 6.18 -6.53
N GLN A 28 5.56 6.96 -6.17
CA GLN A 28 5.95 8.15 -6.92
C GLN A 28 6.31 7.81 -8.37
N SER A 29 7.12 6.77 -8.60
CA SER A 29 7.50 6.31 -9.94
C SER A 29 6.29 5.87 -10.75
N LEU A 30 5.41 5.06 -10.15
CA LEU A 30 4.21 4.52 -10.80
C LEU A 30 3.23 5.64 -11.20
N TYR A 31 2.96 6.59 -10.29
CA TYR A 31 2.05 7.70 -10.56
C TYR A 31 2.64 8.70 -11.56
N ALA A 32 3.96 8.96 -11.52
CA ALA A 32 4.64 9.77 -12.52
C ALA A 32 4.56 9.13 -13.92
N ALA A 33 4.77 7.82 -14.03
CA ALA A 33 4.60 7.06 -15.26
C ALA A 33 3.14 7.12 -15.76
N ALA A 34 2.17 6.92 -14.88
CA ALA A 34 0.75 6.99 -15.24
C ALA A 34 0.32 8.40 -15.68
N ALA A 35 0.92 9.46 -15.12
CA ALA A 35 0.62 10.85 -15.48
C ALA A 35 0.94 11.18 -16.95
N THR A 36 1.87 10.46 -17.57
CA THR A 36 2.23 10.66 -19.00
C THR A 36 1.12 10.23 -19.97
N LEU A 37 0.17 9.43 -19.50
CA LEU A 37 -0.92 8.93 -20.33
C LEU A 37 -2.14 9.87 -20.30
N PRO A 38 -2.90 9.97 -21.40
CA PRO A 38 -4.21 10.61 -21.41
C PRO A 38 -5.18 9.91 -20.45
N ASP A 39 -6.13 10.67 -19.87
CA ASP A 39 -7.11 10.14 -18.91
C ASP A 39 -7.92 8.96 -19.47
N GLY A 40 -8.39 9.07 -20.71
CA GLY A 40 -9.11 7.98 -21.37
C GLY A 40 -8.27 6.70 -21.53
N THR A 41 -6.94 6.82 -21.68
CA THR A 41 -6.04 5.67 -21.74
C THR A 41 -5.87 5.02 -20.35
N ARG A 42 -5.69 5.82 -19.30
CA ARG A 42 -5.62 5.33 -17.93
C ARG A 42 -6.88 4.57 -17.50
N LYS A 43 -8.05 5.04 -17.95
CA LYS A 43 -9.38 4.48 -17.60
C LYS A 43 -9.87 3.40 -18.54
N ARG A 44 -9.22 3.18 -19.68
CA ARG A 44 -9.59 2.15 -20.65
C ARG A 44 -9.55 0.76 -20.02
N ASN A 45 -10.62 -0.04 -20.26
CA ASN A 45 -10.62 -1.43 -19.82
C ASN A 45 -9.57 -2.23 -20.60
N MET A 46 -8.62 -2.82 -19.90
CA MET A 46 -7.51 -3.60 -20.43
C MET A 46 -7.60 -5.08 -20.02
N GLY A 47 -8.75 -5.55 -19.54
CA GLY A 47 -8.96 -6.93 -19.13
C GLY A 47 -8.33 -7.29 -17.77
N ALA A 48 -7.78 -6.34 -17.03
CA ALA A 48 -7.26 -6.56 -15.68
C ALA A 48 -8.40 -6.73 -14.65
N TYR A 49 -8.09 -7.31 -13.46
CA TYR A 49 -9.08 -7.52 -12.41
C TYR A 49 -9.82 -6.22 -12.03
N PHE A 50 -9.10 -5.11 -11.90
CA PHE A 50 -9.65 -3.77 -11.68
C PHE A 50 -9.85 -2.98 -12.98
N LYS A 51 -9.95 -3.68 -14.10
CA LYS A 51 -10.26 -3.21 -15.45
C LYS A 51 -9.14 -2.36 -16.08
N SER A 52 -8.61 -1.36 -15.39
CA SER A 52 -7.74 -0.32 -15.96
C SER A 52 -6.57 0.02 -15.04
N ILE A 53 -5.62 0.83 -15.54
CA ILE A 53 -4.57 1.44 -14.74
C ILE A 53 -5.20 2.24 -13.61
N HIS A 54 -6.12 3.14 -13.93
CA HIS A 54 -6.81 4.00 -12.96
C HIS A 54 -7.56 3.19 -11.89
N GLY A 55 -8.29 2.14 -12.30
CA GLY A 55 -8.99 1.24 -11.38
C GLY A 55 -8.04 0.48 -10.45
N THR A 56 -6.87 0.04 -10.95
CA THR A 56 -5.86 -0.63 -10.13
C THR A 56 -5.24 0.34 -9.11
N LEU A 57 -4.94 1.58 -9.49
CA LEU A 57 -4.43 2.61 -8.58
C LEU A 57 -5.47 2.99 -7.51
N ASN A 58 -6.75 3.09 -7.88
CA ASN A 58 -7.84 3.29 -6.91
C ASN A 58 -7.94 2.12 -5.93
N HIS A 59 -7.81 0.87 -6.40
CA HIS A 59 -7.85 -0.29 -5.50
C HIS A 59 -6.70 -0.28 -4.48
N ILE A 60 -5.48 0.05 -4.89
CA ILE A 60 -4.36 0.22 -3.95
C ILE A 60 -4.72 1.27 -2.90
N MET A 61 -5.32 2.39 -3.32
CA MET A 61 -5.74 3.47 -2.43
C MET A 61 -6.85 3.07 -1.46
N VAL A 62 -7.85 2.31 -1.93
CA VAL A 62 -8.92 1.72 -1.12
C VAL A 62 -8.34 0.84 -0.02
N ALA A 63 -7.45 -0.08 -0.39
CA ALA A 63 -6.84 -1.02 0.55
C ALA A 63 -5.99 -0.30 1.59
N ASP A 64 -5.17 0.67 1.16
CA ASP A 64 -4.31 1.42 2.06
C ASP A 64 -5.11 2.27 3.05
N ARG A 65 -6.16 2.98 2.58
CA ARG A 65 -7.04 3.73 3.48
C ARG A 65 -7.72 2.83 4.51
N LEU A 66 -8.25 1.70 4.04
CA LEU A 66 -8.90 0.74 4.92
C LEU A 66 -7.94 0.21 6.01
N TRP A 67 -6.69 -0.11 5.62
CA TRP A 67 -5.70 -0.59 6.58
C TRP A 67 -5.23 0.53 7.51
N LEU A 68 -4.97 1.74 7.02
CA LEU A 68 -4.59 2.88 7.84
C LEU A 68 -5.68 3.21 8.87
N ASP A 69 -6.96 3.19 8.48
CA ASP A 69 -8.07 3.40 9.39
C ASP A 69 -8.11 2.34 10.49
N ARG A 70 -7.86 1.06 10.15
CA ARG A 70 -7.76 -0.04 11.12
C ARG A 70 -6.58 0.09 12.07
N LEU A 71 -5.41 0.47 11.54
CA LEU A 71 -4.18 0.64 12.30
C LEU A 71 -4.29 1.80 13.31
N GLU A 72 -4.99 2.86 12.95
CA GLU A 72 -5.21 4.03 13.81
C GLU A 72 -6.46 3.92 14.70
N GLY A 73 -7.23 2.81 14.57
CA GLY A 73 -8.47 2.62 15.34
C GLY A 73 -9.61 3.53 14.90
N HIS A 74 -9.56 4.05 13.68
CA HIS A 74 -10.60 4.91 13.12
C HIS A 74 -11.67 4.08 12.38
N PRO A 75 -12.95 4.51 12.41
CA PRO A 75 -13.96 3.92 11.56
C PRO A 75 -13.65 4.22 10.09
N SER A 76 -13.64 3.17 9.25
CA SER A 76 -13.44 3.36 7.82
C SER A 76 -14.74 3.69 7.10
N THR A 77 -14.66 4.58 6.11
CA THR A 77 -15.76 4.90 5.19
C THR A 77 -15.78 3.98 3.97
N ILE A 78 -14.81 3.08 3.83
CA ILE A 78 -14.73 2.13 2.71
C ILE A 78 -15.83 1.08 2.85
N THR A 79 -16.65 0.92 1.82
CA THR A 79 -17.78 -0.03 1.78
C THR A 79 -17.53 -1.22 0.87
N ALA A 80 -16.65 -1.08 -0.14
CA ALA A 80 -16.28 -2.16 -1.04
C ALA A 80 -14.81 -2.05 -1.50
N LEU A 81 -14.15 -3.21 -1.72
CA LEU A 81 -12.74 -3.24 -2.13
C LEU A 81 -12.50 -2.81 -3.59
N ASN A 82 -13.55 -2.68 -4.37
CA ASN A 82 -13.51 -2.24 -5.77
C ASN A 82 -14.13 -0.85 -5.98
N GLU A 83 -14.23 -0.05 -4.90
CA GLU A 83 -14.66 1.34 -5.01
C GLU A 83 -13.69 2.15 -5.89
N GLU A 84 -14.23 3.10 -6.64
CA GLU A 84 -13.46 4.17 -7.25
C GLU A 84 -13.56 5.40 -6.35
N LEU A 85 -12.54 5.59 -5.47
CA LEU A 85 -12.53 6.69 -4.50
C LEU A 85 -12.34 8.04 -5.15
N TYR A 86 -11.55 8.08 -6.22
CA TYR A 86 -11.18 9.30 -6.93
C TYR A 86 -11.26 9.07 -8.43
N ASN A 87 -12.21 9.72 -9.08
CA ASN A 87 -12.33 9.68 -10.54
C ASN A 87 -11.29 10.59 -11.22
N ASP A 88 -10.92 11.69 -10.57
CA ASP A 88 -9.85 12.58 -11.03
C ASP A 88 -8.48 12.03 -10.66
N PHE A 89 -7.55 11.99 -11.64
CA PHE A 89 -6.23 11.41 -11.44
C PHE A 89 -5.32 12.29 -10.58
N ASP A 90 -5.44 13.61 -10.66
CA ASP A 90 -4.63 14.53 -9.86
C ASP A 90 -5.10 14.49 -8.40
N GLU A 91 -6.41 14.33 -8.18
CA GLU A 91 -6.97 14.09 -6.85
C GLU A 91 -6.45 12.77 -6.27
N LEU A 92 -6.52 11.68 -7.03
CA LEU A 92 -5.98 10.37 -6.64
C LEU A 92 -4.50 10.47 -6.28
N THR A 93 -3.71 11.20 -7.07
CA THR A 93 -2.26 11.42 -6.84
C THR A 93 -2.01 12.17 -5.54
N ARG A 94 -2.75 13.26 -5.26
CA ARG A 94 -2.61 14.00 -4.01
C ARG A 94 -2.93 13.14 -2.79
N HIS A 95 -3.98 12.33 -2.87
CA HIS A 95 -4.36 11.42 -1.80
C HIS A 95 -3.36 10.27 -1.61
N ARG A 96 -2.71 9.81 -2.70
CA ARG A 96 -1.60 8.83 -2.59
C ARG A 96 -0.45 9.37 -1.76
N VAL A 97 0.00 10.59 -2.02
CA VAL A 97 1.05 11.23 -1.24
C VAL A 97 0.64 11.31 0.24
N GLY A 98 -0.59 11.76 0.51
CA GLY A 98 -1.13 11.84 1.87
C GLY A 98 -1.20 10.50 2.59
N ALA A 99 -1.50 9.41 1.90
CA ALA A 99 -1.55 8.07 2.48
C ALA A 99 -0.13 7.53 2.77
N ASP A 100 0.84 7.79 1.89
CA ASP A 100 2.26 7.46 2.15
C ASP A 100 2.78 8.21 3.38
N ASP A 101 2.47 9.51 3.51
CA ASP A 101 2.82 10.31 4.69
C ASP A 101 2.15 9.79 5.97
N ARG A 102 0.90 9.36 5.87
CA ARG A 102 0.15 8.80 6.99
C ARG A 102 0.77 7.49 7.48
N LEU A 103 1.14 6.60 6.56
CA LEU A 103 1.80 5.34 6.88
C LEU A 103 3.16 5.56 7.55
N ASP A 104 4.00 6.45 7.01
CA ASP A 104 5.31 6.78 7.59
C ASP A 104 5.18 7.33 9.01
N ARG A 105 4.25 8.28 9.23
CA ARG A 105 4.00 8.84 10.57
C ARG A 105 3.52 7.77 11.54
N TRP A 106 2.62 6.90 11.10
CA TRP A 106 2.11 5.83 11.96
C TRP A 106 3.21 4.83 12.34
N ILE A 107 4.03 4.38 11.37
CA ILE A 107 5.17 3.48 11.64
C ILE A 107 6.19 4.13 12.59
N ALA A 108 6.37 5.45 12.52
CA ALA A 108 7.28 6.16 13.42
C ALA A 108 6.84 6.15 14.89
N THR A 109 5.58 5.83 15.18
CA THR A 109 5.06 5.69 16.57
C THR A 109 5.28 4.30 17.16
N LEU A 110 5.70 3.30 16.36
CA LEU A 110 5.87 1.93 16.79
C LEU A 110 7.24 1.68 17.45
N ASP A 111 7.26 0.73 18.35
CA ASP A 111 8.45 0.06 18.86
C ASP A 111 8.45 -1.43 18.56
N GLU A 112 9.54 -2.14 18.86
CA GLU A 112 9.64 -3.58 18.56
C GLU A 112 8.59 -4.42 19.32
N ALA A 113 8.14 -3.99 20.50
CA ALA A 113 7.12 -4.70 21.25
C ALA A 113 5.75 -4.61 20.57
N SER A 114 5.44 -3.47 19.99
CA SER A 114 4.19 -3.23 19.24
C SER A 114 3.97 -4.22 18.10
N LEU A 115 5.03 -4.73 17.48
CA LEU A 115 4.93 -5.65 16.35
C LEU A 115 4.33 -7.02 16.72
N ALA A 116 4.42 -7.42 17.99
CA ALA A 116 3.83 -8.66 18.48
C ALA A 116 2.37 -8.47 18.97
N GLU A 117 1.92 -7.22 19.17
CA GLU A 117 0.59 -6.92 19.66
C GLU A 117 -0.50 -7.39 18.67
N PRO A 118 -1.63 -7.88 19.18
CA PRO A 118 -2.72 -8.32 18.34
C PRO A 118 -3.53 -7.12 17.80
N LEU A 119 -3.73 -7.08 16.48
CA LEU A 119 -4.70 -6.21 15.82
C LEU A 119 -5.99 -6.99 15.53
N THR A 120 -7.11 -6.52 16.08
CA THR A 120 -8.43 -7.06 15.79
C THR A 120 -9.18 -6.16 14.81
N TYR A 121 -9.67 -6.74 13.72
CA TYR A 121 -10.42 -6.02 12.70
C TYR A 121 -11.55 -6.89 12.12
N ARG A 122 -12.53 -6.27 11.45
CA ARG A 122 -13.56 -6.99 10.68
C ARG A 122 -13.16 -7.10 9.20
N ARG A 123 -13.34 -8.31 8.67
CA ARG A 123 -13.11 -8.56 7.23
C ARG A 123 -14.17 -7.86 6.39
N MET A 124 -13.77 -7.30 5.24
CA MET A 124 -14.69 -6.75 4.22
C MET A 124 -15.39 -7.88 3.43
N SER A 125 -14.76 -9.05 3.32
CA SER A 125 -15.30 -10.24 2.67
C SER A 125 -15.66 -11.30 3.72
N GLY A 126 -16.53 -12.25 3.34
CA GLY A 126 -16.86 -13.37 4.23
C GLY A 126 -17.77 -13.02 5.42
N GLY A 127 -18.72 -12.09 5.24
CA GLY A 127 -19.75 -11.79 6.24
C GLY A 127 -19.31 -10.91 7.42
N GLY A 128 -18.16 -10.23 7.32
CA GLY A 128 -17.71 -9.31 8.37
C GLY A 128 -17.17 -9.97 9.62
N GLU A 129 -16.65 -11.19 9.52
CA GLU A 129 -16.05 -11.90 10.65
C GLU A 129 -14.90 -11.12 11.28
N ALA A 130 -14.82 -11.12 12.61
CA ALA A 130 -13.69 -10.56 13.32
C ALA A 130 -12.45 -11.46 13.15
N MET A 131 -11.33 -10.84 12.86
CA MET A 131 -10.02 -11.48 12.81
C MET A 131 -9.07 -10.78 13.77
N THR A 132 -8.25 -11.59 14.44
CA THR A 132 -7.17 -11.08 15.29
C THR A 132 -5.85 -11.66 14.79
N LEU A 133 -4.92 -10.80 14.39
CA LEU A 133 -3.62 -11.18 13.87
C LEU A 133 -2.53 -10.36 14.55
N PRO A 134 -1.29 -10.87 14.66
CA PRO A 134 -0.15 -10.06 15.08
C PRO A 134 0.03 -8.87 14.13
N LEU A 135 0.35 -7.69 14.68
CA LEU A 135 0.57 -6.48 13.88
C LEU A 135 1.66 -6.69 12.81
N SER A 136 2.72 -7.43 13.15
CA SER A 136 3.78 -7.79 12.18
C SER A 136 3.24 -8.48 10.93
N LEU A 137 2.29 -9.41 11.07
CA LEU A 137 1.69 -10.10 9.92
C LEU A 137 0.81 -9.16 9.08
N VAL A 138 0.09 -8.25 9.75
CA VAL A 138 -0.71 -7.23 9.06
C VAL A 138 0.17 -6.29 8.25
N LEU A 139 1.29 -5.82 8.80
CA LEU A 139 2.24 -4.96 8.08
C LEU A 139 2.88 -5.67 6.88
N MET A 140 3.29 -6.93 7.06
CA MET A 140 3.76 -7.76 5.95
C MET A 140 2.71 -7.88 4.85
N HIS A 141 1.45 -8.08 5.21
CA HIS A 141 0.35 -8.13 4.24
C HIS A 141 0.20 -6.80 3.49
N ILE A 142 0.22 -5.66 4.17
CA ILE A 142 0.10 -4.33 3.54
C ILE A 142 1.20 -4.14 2.48
N PHE A 143 2.46 -4.40 2.82
CA PHE A 143 3.57 -4.26 1.89
C PHE A 143 3.51 -5.22 0.71
N ASN A 144 3.16 -6.48 0.95
CA ASN A 144 2.97 -7.48 -0.11
C ASN A 144 1.81 -7.11 -1.03
N HIS A 145 0.69 -6.65 -0.48
CA HIS A 145 -0.47 -6.22 -1.25
C HIS A 145 -0.14 -5.07 -2.19
N GLN A 146 0.56 -4.05 -1.68
CA GLN A 146 1.03 -2.94 -2.49
C GLN A 146 1.96 -3.40 -3.62
N THR A 147 2.95 -4.23 -3.31
CA THR A 147 3.90 -4.75 -4.31
C THR A 147 3.18 -5.55 -5.40
N HIS A 148 2.22 -6.41 -5.02
CA HIS A 148 1.42 -7.18 -5.96
C HIS A 148 0.66 -6.29 -6.95
N HIS A 149 -0.09 -5.31 -6.44
CA HIS A 149 -0.93 -4.46 -7.29
C HIS A 149 -0.13 -3.41 -8.06
N ARG A 150 1.02 -2.93 -7.54
CA ARG A 150 1.95 -2.13 -8.33
C ARG A 150 2.51 -2.90 -9.53
N GLY A 151 2.84 -4.19 -9.34
CA GLY A 151 3.25 -5.06 -10.46
C GLY A 151 2.16 -5.19 -11.54
N GLN A 152 0.88 -5.30 -11.13
CA GLN A 152 -0.24 -5.29 -12.07
C GLN A 152 -0.35 -3.97 -12.83
N ALA A 153 -0.34 -2.84 -12.12
CA ALA A 153 -0.39 -1.51 -12.74
C ALA A 153 0.80 -1.24 -13.66
N GLY A 154 2.02 -1.64 -13.25
CA GLY A 154 3.23 -1.55 -14.07
C GLY A 154 3.13 -2.35 -15.37
N THR A 155 2.57 -3.57 -15.32
CA THR A 155 2.30 -4.37 -16.52
C THR A 155 1.34 -3.65 -17.48
N LEU A 156 0.28 -3.04 -16.96
CA LEU A 156 -0.68 -2.29 -17.78
C LEU A 156 -0.04 -1.02 -18.40
N LEU A 157 0.85 -0.34 -17.66
CA LEU A 157 1.61 0.78 -18.18
C LEU A 157 2.55 0.37 -19.31
N MET A 158 3.29 -0.74 -19.13
CA MET A 158 4.14 -1.31 -20.19
C MET A 158 3.36 -1.66 -21.45
N GLN A 159 2.13 -2.19 -21.34
CA GLN A 159 1.24 -2.42 -22.48
C GLN A 159 0.83 -1.12 -23.19
N CYS A 160 0.93 0.02 -22.52
CA CYS A 160 0.73 1.35 -23.13
C CYS A 160 2.05 1.99 -23.60
N GLY A 161 3.17 1.26 -23.55
CA GLY A 161 4.48 1.78 -23.94
C GLY A 161 5.15 2.66 -22.90
N VAL A 162 4.70 2.64 -21.64
CA VAL A 162 5.25 3.46 -20.56
C VAL A 162 5.99 2.57 -19.56
N ASP A 163 7.29 2.83 -19.39
CA ASP A 163 8.13 2.16 -18.41
C ASP A 163 8.03 2.86 -17.05
N VAL A 164 7.85 2.09 -15.98
CA VAL A 164 7.83 2.58 -14.59
C VAL A 164 9.23 2.75 -13.99
N GLY A 165 10.27 2.31 -14.71
CA GLY A 165 11.65 2.33 -14.25
C GLY A 165 11.99 1.16 -13.31
N VAL A 166 13.06 1.36 -12.51
CA VAL A 166 13.60 0.33 -11.63
C VAL A 166 12.67 0.08 -10.44
N THR A 167 12.41 -1.21 -10.15
CA THR A 167 11.54 -1.64 -9.04
C THR A 167 12.29 -2.45 -7.96
N ASP A 168 13.59 -2.69 -8.14
CA ASP A 168 14.37 -3.51 -7.22
C ASP A 168 14.64 -2.78 -5.90
N LEU A 169 14.31 -3.41 -4.79
CA LEU A 169 14.51 -2.85 -3.45
C LEU A 169 15.95 -2.40 -3.16
N PRO A 170 17.02 -3.12 -3.59
CA PRO A 170 18.39 -2.65 -3.40
C PRO A 170 18.74 -1.34 -4.12
N MET A 171 17.90 -0.92 -5.06
CA MET A 171 18.05 0.34 -5.82
C MET A 171 17.29 1.52 -5.20
N LEU A 172 16.73 1.34 -3.99
CA LEU A 172 16.09 2.42 -3.25
C LEU A 172 17.07 3.59 -3.11
N PRO A 173 16.74 4.81 -3.62
CA PRO A 173 17.66 5.93 -3.60
C PRO A 173 18.07 6.32 -2.16
N VAL A 174 19.33 6.70 -1.98
CA VAL A 174 19.89 7.09 -0.68
C VAL A 174 19.09 8.23 -0.03
N THR A 175 18.48 9.10 -0.81
CA THR A 175 17.58 10.16 -0.33
C THR A 175 16.37 9.64 0.46
N PHE A 176 15.95 8.39 0.22
CA PHE A 176 14.90 7.72 0.98
C PHE A 176 15.46 6.95 2.19
N LEU A 177 16.77 6.71 2.27
CA LEU A 177 17.38 5.92 3.34
C LEU A 177 17.80 6.73 4.57
N SER A 178 17.82 8.06 4.52
CA SER A 178 18.19 8.89 5.68
C SER A 178 17.09 8.85 6.75
N PRO A 179 17.35 8.56 8.03
CA PRO A 179 18.61 8.33 8.75
C PRO A 179 18.81 6.87 9.25
N VAL A 180 18.33 5.83 8.55
CA VAL A 180 18.43 4.43 9.02
C VAL A 180 19.89 3.97 9.11
N PHE A 181 20.79 4.55 8.31
CA PHE A 181 22.22 4.26 8.32
C PHE A 181 23.06 5.43 8.86
N GLY A 182 22.50 6.25 9.71
CA GLY A 182 23.25 7.26 10.48
C GLY A 182 24.27 6.56 11.39
N LYS A 183 25.53 6.91 11.23
CA LYS A 183 26.81 6.41 11.75
C LYS A 183 26.75 5.83 13.15
#